data_5503a1f94099a0955cb07a67aba69c76
#
_entry.id   5503a1f94099a0955cb07a67aba69c76
#
_cell.length_a   1.000
_cell.length_b   1.000
_cell.length_c   1.000
_cell.angle_alpha   90.00
_cell.angle_beta   90.00
_cell.angle_gamma   90.00
#
_symmetry.space_group_name_H-M   'P 1'
#
loop_
_entity.id
_entity.type
_entity.pdbx_description
1 polymer ?
#
loop_
_entity_poly.entity_id
_entity_poly.type
_entity_poly.pdbx_seq_one_letter_code
_entity_poly.pdbx_strand_id
1 'polypeptide(L)'
;MPVSIARKLMGPDRIVGATTKTVPQAVEAYEQGADYLGVGAIYPTTTKVKTVLTSTDTLRDICKAVPIPVNAIGGLNPTNLDVLSGIPIAGICVVSAIMKADDPKDAASRLLALSRQLQSKTFLK
;
A
#
# COMPACT_ATOMS: atom_id res chain seq x y z
N MET A 1 2.78 -12.94 12.22
CA MET A 1 2.37 -12.51 13.58
C MET A 1 1.03 -11.78 13.50
N PRO A 2 0.05 -12.14 14.29
CA PRO A 2 -1.20 -11.38 14.35
C PRO A 2 -0.99 -9.95 14.84
N VAL A 3 -1.79 -9.01 14.30
CA VAL A 3 -1.69 -7.59 14.67
C VAL A 3 -1.92 -7.39 16.19
N SER A 4 -2.87 -8.12 16.78
CA SER A 4 -3.15 -8.02 18.21
C SER A 4 -1.94 -8.35 19.09
N ILE A 5 -1.13 -9.33 18.67
CA ILE A 5 0.10 -9.70 19.38
C ILE A 5 1.16 -8.62 19.21
N ALA A 6 1.33 -8.12 17.98
CA ALA A 6 2.28 -7.03 17.72
C ALA A 6 1.93 -5.79 18.55
N ARG A 7 0.65 -5.44 18.62
CA ARG A 7 0.17 -4.31 19.42
C ARG A 7 0.48 -4.50 20.91
N LYS A 8 0.28 -5.70 21.42
CA LYS A 8 0.60 -6.01 22.82
C LYS A 8 2.08 -5.84 23.12
N LEU A 9 2.94 -6.32 22.21
CA LEU A 9 4.39 -6.26 22.40
C LEU A 9 4.93 -4.84 22.27
N MET A 10 4.38 -4.05 21.36
CA MET A 10 4.88 -2.71 21.06
C MET A 10 4.26 -1.61 21.91
N GLY A 11 3.07 -1.87 22.50
CA GLY A 11 2.34 -0.88 23.28
C GLY A 11 1.53 0.09 22.43
N PRO A 12 0.76 1.00 23.05
CA PRO A 12 -0.16 1.88 22.32
C PRO A 12 0.52 3.02 21.57
N ASP A 13 1.77 3.34 21.90
CA ASP A 13 2.46 4.52 21.33
C ASP A 13 3.29 4.22 20.08
N ARG A 14 3.44 2.94 19.72
CA ARG A 14 4.22 2.55 18.54
C ARG A 14 3.30 2.36 17.34
N ILE A 15 3.85 2.61 16.14
CA ILE A 15 3.12 2.43 14.89
C ILE A 15 3.20 0.96 14.48
N VAL A 16 2.05 0.35 14.25
CA VAL A 16 1.95 -1.04 13.79
C VAL A 16 1.23 -1.06 12.44
N GLY A 17 1.89 -1.58 11.42
CA GLY A 17 1.32 -1.75 10.08
C GLY A 17 1.06 -3.21 9.78
N ALA A 18 0.11 -3.47 8.90
CA ALA A 18 -0.22 -4.82 8.49
C ALA A 18 -0.39 -4.89 6.98
N THR A 19 0.00 -6.02 6.38
CA THR A 19 -0.23 -6.31 4.97
C THR A 19 -1.51 -7.13 4.84
N THR A 20 -2.43 -6.69 4.00
CA THR A 20 -3.71 -7.38 3.79
C THR A 20 -4.00 -7.51 2.30
N LYS A 21 -4.81 -8.51 1.94
CA LYS A 21 -5.14 -8.82 0.55
C LYS A 21 -6.66 -8.83 0.29
N THR A 22 -7.45 -8.83 1.35
CA THR A 22 -8.91 -8.88 1.26
C THR A 22 -9.55 -7.89 2.23
N VAL A 23 -10.81 -7.54 1.96
CA VAL A 23 -11.57 -6.65 2.85
C VAL A 23 -11.71 -7.23 4.26
N PRO A 24 -12.08 -8.52 4.46
CA PRO A 24 -12.14 -9.08 5.80
C PRO A 24 -10.82 -9.02 6.55
N GLN A 25 -9.69 -9.28 5.88
CA GLN A 25 -8.36 -9.18 6.50
C GLN A 25 -8.07 -7.73 6.93
N ALA A 26 -8.45 -6.76 6.10
CA ALA A 26 -8.22 -5.35 6.39
C ALA A 26 -9.01 -4.89 7.61
N VAL A 27 -10.29 -5.25 7.68
CA VAL A 27 -11.15 -4.91 8.82
C VAL A 27 -10.63 -5.56 10.10
N GLU A 28 -10.25 -6.83 10.04
CA GLU A 28 -9.69 -7.54 11.19
C GLU A 28 -8.40 -6.87 11.68
N ALA A 29 -7.49 -6.51 10.78
CA ALA A 29 -6.24 -5.84 11.14
C ALA A 29 -6.51 -4.50 11.82
N TYR A 30 -7.45 -3.72 11.29
CA TYR A 30 -7.85 -2.46 11.90
C TYR A 30 -8.43 -2.67 13.30
N GLU A 31 -9.33 -3.63 13.47
CA GLU A 31 -9.95 -3.92 14.77
C GLU A 31 -8.92 -4.40 15.80
N GLN A 32 -7.86 -5.09 15.36
CA GLN A 32 -6.78 -5.55 16.21
C GLN A 32 -5.76 -4.45 16.56
N GLY A 33 -5.89 -3.26 15.99
CA GLY A 33 -5.07 -2.11 16.36
C GLY A 33 -4.00 -1.70 15.36
N ALA A 34 -4.13 -2.08 14.10
CA ALA A 34 -3.21 -1.60 13.06
C ALA A 34 -3.39 -0.09 12.84
N ASP A 35 -2.28 0.62 12.68
CA ASP A 35 -2.28 2.06 12.42
C ASP A 35 -2.35 2.37 10.93
N TYR A 36 -1.88 1.47 10.07
CA TYR A 36 -1.97 1.59 8.62
C TYR A 36 -1.95 0.20 7.98
N LEU A 37 -2.32 0.15 6.69
CA LEU A 37 -2.32 -1.08 5.92
C LEU A 37 -1.47 -0.94 4.65
N GLY A 38 -0.79 -2.04 4.29
CA GLY A 38 -0.22 -2.22 2.96
C GLY A 38 -1.07 -3.25 2.22
N VAL A 39 -1.56 -2.89 1.05
CA VAL A 39 -2.44 -3.76 0.26
C VAL A 39 -1.78 -4.12 -1.06
N GLY A 40 -1.68 -5.38 -1.33
CA GLY A 40 -1.06 -5.90 -2.56
C GLY A 40 -0.96 -7.43 -2.54
N ALA A 41 -0.28 -8.02 -3.51
CA ALA A 41 0.46 -7.30 -4.56
C ALA A 41 -0.48 -6.84 -5.67
N ILE A 42 -0.33 -5.62 -6.13
CA ILE A 42 -1.12 -5.06 -7.24
C ILE A 42 -0.66 -5.68 -8.57
N TYR A 43 0.65 -5.86 -8.72
CA TYR A 43 1.25 -6.51 -9.89
C TYR A 43 2.20 -7.62 -9.44
N PRO A 44 2.53 -8.58 -10.34
CA PRO A 44 3.56 -9.57 -10.06
C PRO A 44 4.87 -8.87 -9.71
N THR A 45 5.61 -9.41 -8.74
CA THR A 45 6.88 -8.84 -8.30
C THR A 45 8.00 -9.88 -8.41
N THR A 46 9.20 -9.42 -8.78
CA THR A 46 10.40 -10.26 -8.78
C THR A 46 11.02 -10.39 -7.38
N THR A 47 10.53 -9.62 -6.42
CA THR A 47 11.01 -9.65 -5.04
C THR A 47 10.56 -10.91 -4.30
N LYS A 48 9.41 -11.48 -4.69
CA LYS A 48 8.84 -12.71 -4.12
C LYS A 48 8.58 -13.73 -5.21
N VAL A 49 8.85 -15.01 -4.92
CA VAL A 49 8.67 -16.10 -5.88
C VAL A 49 7.20 -16.40 -6.15
N LYS A 50 6.37 -16.34 -5.11
CA LYS A 50 4.92 -16.56 -5.22
C LYS A 50 4.18 -15.36 -4.68
N THR A 51 3.29 -14.80 -5.51
CA THR A 51 2.54 -13.61 -5.15
C THR A 51 1.06 -13.81 -5.50
N VAL A 52 0.19 -13.62 -4.51
CA VAL A 52 -1.26 -13.55 -4.75
C VAL A 52 -1.59 -12.10 -5.07
N LEU A 53 -2.15 -11.87 -6.26
CA LEU A 53 -2.47 -10.51 -6.71
C LEU A 53 -3.74 -10.00 -6.04
N THR A 54 -3.75 -8.72 -5.71
CA THR A 54 -4.93 -8.02 -5.19
C THR A 54 -5.41 -7.03 -6.24
N SER A 55 -6.65 -7.14 -6.67
CA SER A 55 -7.20 -6.26 -7.70
C SER A 55 -7.36 -4.83 -7.19
N THR A 56 -7.39 -3.87 -8.12
CA THR A 56 -7.63 -2.46 -7.78
C THR A 56 -9.04 -2.25 -7.22
N ASP A 57 -10.02 -3.07 -7.63
CA ASP A 57 -11.36 -3.03 -7.04
C ASP A 57 -11.33 -3.42 -5.57
N THR A 58 -10.60 -4.48 -5.22
CA THR A 58 -10.43 -4.89 -3.82
C THR A 58 -9.71 -3.79 -3.03
N LEU A 59 -8.67 -3.17 -3.61
CA LEU A 59 -7.96 -2.05 -2.98
C LEU A 59 -8.92 -0.91 -2.68
N ARG A 60 -9.78 -0.54 -3.62
CA ARG A 60 -10.78 0.49 -3.43
C ARG A 60 -11.76 0.14 -2.31
N ASP A 61 -12.23 -1.10 -2.27
CA ASP A 61 -13.14 -1.57 -1.24
C ASP A 61 -12.51 -1.53 0.14
N ILE A 62 -11.23 -1.90 0.24
CA ILE A 62 -10.48 -1.81 1.50
C ILE A 62 -10.38 -0.36 1.96
N CYS A 63 -10.07 0.58 1.07
CA CYS A 63 -10.02 2.00 1.42
C CYS A 63 -11.34 2.52 1.97
N LYS A 64 -12.46 1.99 1.49
CA LYS A 64 -13.79 2.37 1.97
C LYS A 64 -14.16 1.69 3.29
N ALA A 65 -13.59 0.52 3.56
CA ALA A 65 -13.96 -0.31 4.71
C ALA A 65 -13.26 0.11 6.00
N VAL A 66 -12.11 0.77 5.91
CA VAL A 66 -11.31 1.15 7.09
C VAL A 66 -11.00 2.65 7.06
N PRO A 67 -10.95 3.32 8.24
CA PRO A 67 -10.64 4.75 8.34
C PRO A 67 -9.14 5.05 8.41
N ILE A 68 -8.29 4.03 8.49
CA ILE A 68 -6.84 4.19 8.63
C ILE A 68 -6.18 4.31 7.25
N PRO A 69 -4.95 4.88 7.16
CA PRO A 69 -4.24 5.00 5.89
C PRO A 69 -4.00 3.64 5.24
N VAL A 70 -4.19 3.59 3.91
CA VAL A 70 -3.98 2.39 3.10
C VAL A 70 -2.97 2.72 2.01
N ASN A 71 -1.91 1.92 1.92
CA ASN A 71 -0.87 2.06 0.90
C ASN A 71 -0.95 0.91 -0.08
N ALA A 72 -0.73 1.19 -1.37
CA ALA A 72 -0.63 0.17 -2.40
C ALA A 72 0.80 -0.33 -2.51
N ILE A 73 0.98 -1.65 -2.65
CA ILE A 73 2.29 -2.28 -2.72
C ILE A 73 2.27 -3.41 -3.77
N GLY A 74 3.42 -3.70 -4.34
CA GLY A 74 3.63 -4.86 -5.20
C GLY A 74 3.74 -4.50 -6.68
N GLY A 75 4.95 -4.58 -7.23
CA GLY A 75 5.24 -4.42 -8.64
C GLY A 75 4.97 -3.04 -9.22
N LEU A 76 4.83 -2.02 -8.39
CA LEU A 76 4.54 -0.65 -8.83
C LEU A 76 5.80 0.04 -9.36
N ASN A 77 5.64 0.79 -10.45
CA ASN A 77 6.71 1.56 -11.08
C ASN A 77 6.11 2.77 -11.81
N PRO A 78 6.95 3.70 -12.35
CA PRO A 78 6.43 4.91 -12.99
C PRO A 78 5.50 4.66 -14.19
N THR A 79 5.58 3.49 -14.82
CA THR A 79 4.79 3.21 -16.03
C THR A 79 3.43 2.57 -15.75
N ASN A 80 3.15 2.13 -14.51
CA ASN A 80 1.93 1.39 -14.20
C ASN A 80 1.09 1.97 -13.06
N LEU A 81 1.37 3.18 -12.61
CA LEU A 81 0.64 3.80 -11.50
C LEU A 81 -0.76 4.29 -11.89
N ASP A 82 -1.07 4.40 -13.17
CA ASP A 82 -2.36 4.94 -13.65
C ASP A 82 -3.56 4.17 -13.13
N VAL A 83 -3.41 2.87 -12.90
CA VAL A 83 -4.50 2.02 -12.38
C VAL A 83 -4.96 2.44 -10.99
N LEU A 84 -4.14 3.19 -10.26
CA LEU A 84 -4.46 3.68 -8.91
C LEU A 84 -5.20 5.01 -8.92
N SER A 85 -5.38 5.62 -10.10
CA SER A 85 -6.06 6.90 -10.23
C SER A 85 -7.50 6.81 -9.74
N GLY A 86 -7.90 7.74 -8.89
CA GLY A 86 -9.24 7.77 -8.30
C GLY A 86 -9.44 6.87 -7.09
N ILE A 87 -8.42 6.12 -6.66
CA ILE A 87 -8.49 5.30 -5.45
C ILE A 87 -7.90 6.11 -4.29
N PRO A 88 -8.61 6.23 -3.14
CA PRO A 88 -8.15 7.10 -2.04
C PRO A 88 -7.06 6.44 -1.19
N ILE A 89 -5.94 6.09 -1.81
CA ILE A 89 -4.78 5.56 -1.10
C ILE A 89 -3.97 6.68 -0.46
N ALA A 90 -3.28 6.37 0.64
CA ALA A 90 -2.41 7.33 1.32
C ALA A 90 -1.03 7.42 0.64
N GLY A 91 -0.58 6.35 -0.01
CA GLY A 91 0.71 6.34 -0.68
C GLY A 91 0.97 5.02 -1.40
N ILE A 92 2.17 4.91 -1.94
CA ILE A 92 2.64 3.69 -2.61
C ILE A 92 3.91 3.19 -1.94
N CYS A 93 4.12 1.87 -2.01
CA CYS A 93 5.33 1.22 -1.51
C CYS A 93 6.02 0.52 -2.68
N VAL A 94 7.31 0.76 -2.86
CA VAL A 94 8.08 0.20 -3.96
C VAL A 94 9.43 -0.31 -3.45
N VAL A 95 9.97 -1.31 -4.13
CA VAL A 95 11.30 -1.84 -3.84
C VAL A 95 12.14 -1.82 -5.11
N SER A 96 11.85 -2.71 -6.07
CA SER A 96 12.68 -2.87 -7.26
C SER A 96 12.66 -1.67 -8.18
N ALA A 97 11.56 -0.89 -8.21
CA ALA A 97 11.48 0.32 -9.03
C ALA A 97 12.53 1.37 -8.63
N ILE A 98 12.99 1.34 -7.38
CA ILE A 98 14.05 2.22 -6.88
C ILE A 98 15.38 1.47 -6.81
N MET A 99 15.39 0.29 -6.19
CA MET A 99 16.61 -0.45 -5.91
C MET A 99 17.32 -0.98 -7.17
N LYS A 100 16.56 -1.28 -8.22
CA LYS A 100 17.09 -1.76 -9.50
C LYS A 100 17.20 -0.67 -10.57
N ALA A 101 16.85 0.57 -10.24
CA ALA A 101 16.99 1.69 -11.17
C ALA A 101 18.45 2.07 -11.36
N ASP A 102 18.80 2.56 -12.56
CA ASP A 102 20.14 3.06 -12.85
C ASP A 102 20.49 4.25 -11.95
N ASP A 103 19.50 5.11 -11.66
CA ASP A 103 19.63 6.22 -10.72
C ASP A 103 18.50 6.13 -9.69
N PRO A 104 18.76 5.49 -8.52
CA PRO A 104 17.73 5.31 -7.49
C PRO A 104 17.16 6.63 -6.97
N LYS A 105 17.97 7.67 -6.88
CA LYS A 105 17.53 8.99 -6.39
C LYS A 105 16.52 9.60 -7.38
N ASP A 106 16.81 9.56 -8.67
CA ASP A 106 15.91 10.05 -9.71
C ASP A 106 14.62 9.24 -9.74
N ALA A 107 14.72 7.91 -9.65
CA ALA A 107 13.55 7.03 -9.61
C ALA A 107 12.64 7.36 -8.42
N ALA A 108 13.21 7.56 -7.24
CA ALA A 108 12.44 7.92 -6.04
C ALA A 108 11.76 9.28 -6.21
N SER A 109 12.45 10.27 -6.77
CA SER A 109 11.89 11.61 -7.01
C SER A 109 10.71 11.56 -7.98
N ARG A 110 10.84 10.79 -9.07
CA ARG A 110 9.78 10.63 -10.07
C ARG A 110 8.56 9.92 -9.49
N LEU A 111 8.77 8.87 -8.71
CA LEU A 111 7.69 8.14 -8.05
C LEU A 111 6.96 9.02 -7.04
N LEU A 112 7.68 9.83 -6.28
CA LEU A 112 7.08 10.76 -5.33
C LEU A 112 6.18 11.77 -6.05
N ALA A 113 6.65 12.34 -7.16
CA ALA A 113 5.87 13.29 -7.96
C ALA A 113 4.60 12.63 -8.51
N LEU A 114 4.70 11.41 -9.02
CA LEU A 114 3.55 10.66 -9.55
C LEU A 114 2.56 10.32 -8.45
N SER A 115 3.05 9.92 -7.27
CA SER A 115 2.18 9.62 -6.13
C SER A 115 1.38 10.85 -5.70
N ARG A 116 2.02 12.02 -5.66
CA ARG A 116 1.36 13.29 -5.34
C ARG A 116 0.29 13.65 -6.37
N GLN A 117 0.55 13.40 -7.65
CA GLN A 117 -0.43 13.62 -8.72
C GLN A 117 -1.66 12.73 -8.55
N LEU A 118 -1.47 11.46 -8.19
CA LEU A 118 -2.57 10.54 -7.93
C LEU A 118 -3.43 11.01 -6.77
N GLN A 119 -2.81 11.47 -5.68
CA GLN A 119 -3.53 11.99 -4.53
C GLN A 119 -4.31 13.26 -4.87
N SER A 120 -3.71 14.18 -5.62
CA SER A 120 -4.38 15.39 -6.09
C SER A 120 -5.61 15.08 -6.91
N LYS A 121 -5.52 14.15 -7.87
CA LYS A 121 -6.65 13.73 -8.69
C LYS A 121 -7.79 13.15 -7.85
N THR A 122 -7.45 12.43 -6.77
CA THR A 122 -8.44 11.83 -5.89
C THR A 122 -9.16 12.89 -5.05
N PHE A 123 -8.43 13.85 -4.51
CA PHE A 123 -8.99 14.85 -3.58
C PHE A 123 -9.62 16.07 -4.28
N LEU A 124 -9.29 16.31 -5.54
CA LEU A 124 -9.83 17.44 -6.31
C LEU A 124 -11.16 17.12 -7.02
N LYS A 125 -11.65 15.93 -6.89
CA LYS A 125 -12.93 15.54 -7.48
C LYS A 125 -14.11 16.02 -6.63
#